data_cf309da86fc63f4f50f45d6afe4f6158
#
_entry.id   cf309da86fc63f4f50f45d6afe4f6158
#
_cell.length_a   1.000
_cell.length_b   1.000
_cell.length_c   1.000
_cell.angle_alpha   90.00
_cell.angle_beta   90.00
_cell.angle_gamma   90.00
#
_symmetry.space_group_name_H-M   'P 1'
#
loop_
_entity.id
_entity.type
_entity.pdbx_description
1 polymer ?
#
loop_
_entity_poly.entity_id
_entity_poly.type
_entity_poly.pdbx_seq_one_letter_code
_entity_poly.pdbx_strand_id
1 'polypeptide(L)'
;MKTQSKLYFYLVSGGLLLIVLAVIALYVGVYNFGGNSPFAVLWKVITQDPQLQLSDKYILWDVRLSRIVMAVLVGSMLAVSGTALQGLFKNPLATGDLIGLTSGATLMAAIAIVLGSSFRAYLPEAVQFSLVGLSAFVGALLSMLLVYRISTSSGKTNVVMMLLTGVAITAIGFSITGFLIYISKDDQLRDLTFWNLGSLAAATWTKNLVLLFVLLISYFVLMPKGKALNAMMLGEKDAQHLGINVEKLKKQIVVITALMVGTCVAFSGAIGFVGLIVPYILRLLFKSNYYFILPLSAVFGAVLLLVADTFSRSIVAPSELPIGILTALMGGPVFIAILMKHKKSL
;
A
#
# COMPACT_ATOMS: atom_id res chain seq x y z
N MET A 1 -30.12 -9.96 -9.43
CA MET A 1 -30.35 -9.76 -7.98
C MET A 1 -29.43 -10.61 -7.10
N LYS A 2 -29.32 -11.94 -7.24
CA LYS A 2 -28.47 -12.80 -6.37
C LYS A 2 -26.97 -12.41 -6.29
N THR A 3 -26.43 -11.80 -7.34
CA THR A 3 -25.01 -11.48 -7.43
C THR A 3 -24.64 -10.22 -6.63
N GLN A 4 -25.48 -9.17 -6.67
CA GLN A 4 -25.24 -7.95 -5.87
C GLN A 4 -25.44 -8.20 -4.37
N SER A 5 -26.42 -9.01 -3.99
CA SER A 5 -26.63 -9.41 -2.59
C SER A 5 -25.39 -10.08 -1.99
N LYS A 6 -24.69 -10.93 -2.76
CA LYS A 6 -23.42 -11.53 -2.30
C LYS A 6 -22.33 -10.49 -2.07
N LEU A 7 -22.18 -9.49 -2.95
CA LEU A 7 -21.18 -8.43 -2.78
C LEU A 7 -21.43 -7.68 -1.47
N TYR A 8 -22.67 -7.22 -1.25
CA TYR A 8 -23.02 -6.52 -0.01
C TYR A 8 -22.78 -7.35 1.24
N PHE A 9 -23.11 -8.66 1.19
CA PHE A 9 -22.84 -9.56 2.31
C PHE A 9 -21.34 -9.62 2.66
N TYR A 10 -20.45 -9.78 1.67
CA TYR A 10 -19.00 -9.83 1.93
C TYR A 10 -18.41 -8.47 2.31
N LEU A 11 -18.96 -7.36 1.80
CA LEU A 11 -18.54 -6.02 2.24
C LEU A 11 -18.93 -5.76 3.69
N VAL A 12 -20.16 -6.11 4.08
CA VAL A 12 -20.63 -5.94 5.45
C VAL A 12 -19.89 -6.87 6.41
N SER A 13 -19.75 -8.15 6.07
CA SER A 13 -19.01 -9.11 6.92
C SER A 13 -17.54 -8.75 7.06
N GLY A 14 -16.88 -8.32 5.97
CA GLY A 14 -15.52 -7.82 6.01
C GLY A 14 -15.37 -6.51 6.79
N GLY A 15 -16.34 -5.60 6.68
CA GLY A 15 -16.39 -4.38 7.48
C GLY A 15 -16.57 -4.65 8.97
N LEU A 16 -17.44 -5.58 9.33
CA LEU A 16 -17.61 -6.02 10.73
C LEU A 16 -16.33 -6.66 11.26
N LEU A 17 -15.70 -7.53 10.48
CA LEU A 17 -14.40 -8.11 10.83
C LEU A 17 -13.34 -7.03 11.06
N LEU A 18 -13.29 -6.03 10.20
CA LEU A 18 -12.35 -4.90 10.33
C LEU A 18 -12.59 -4.13 11.63
N ILE A 19 -13.85 -3.86 11.99
CA ILE A 19 -14.20 -3.18 13.24
C ILE A 19 -13.73 -4.02 14.44
N VAL A 20 -14.03 -5.32 14.46
CA VAL A 20 -13.59 -6.23 15.53
C VAL A 20 -12.07 -6.23 15.67
N LEU A 21 -11.34 -6.32 14.56
CA LEU A 21 -9.88 -6.28 14.57
C LEU A 21 -9.33 -4.93 15.02
N ALA A 22 -9.97 -3.82 14.63
CA ALA A 22 -9.59 -2.48 15.10
C ALA A 22 -9.77 -2.34 16.61
N VAL A 23 -10.86 -2.89 17.15
CA VAL A 23 -11.09 -2.97 18.59
C VAL A 23 -9.98 -3.79 19.28
N ILE A 24 -9.66 -4.97 18.77
CA ILE A 24 -8.57 -5.79 19.31
C ILE A 24 -7.25 -5.02 19.25
N ALA A 25 -6.93 -4.36 18.14
CA ALA A 25 -5.73 -3.58 17.95
C ALA A 25 -5.60 -2.41 18.93
N LEU A 26 -6.70 -1.83 19.41
CA LEU A 26 -6.70 -0.81 20.45
C LEU A 26 -6.27 -1.35 21.81
N TYR A 27 -6.60 -2.60 22.12
CA TYR A 27 -6.19 -3.24 23.37
C TYR A 27 -4.75 -3.74 23.35
N VAL A 28 -4.22 -4.08 22.18
CA VAL A 28 -2.86 -4.60 22.01
C VAL A 28 -1.84 -3.46 22.08
N GLY A 29 -0.90 -3.54 23.01
CA GLY A 29 0.21 -2.59 23.16
C GLY A 29 0.77 -2.57 24.57
N VAL A 30 2.03 -2.19 24.72
CA VAL A 30 2.79 -2.24 25.99
C VAL A 30 2.27 -1.24 27.03
N TYR A 31 1.75 -0.09 26.59
CA TYR A 31 1.27 0.94 27.50
C TYR A 31 -0.05 0.53 28.18
N ASN A 32 -0.04 0.57 29.53
CA ASN A 32 -1.22 0.30 30.33
C ASN A 32 -1.85 1.64 30.81
N PHE A 33 -3.17 1.79 30.59
CA PHE A 33 -3.93 2.99 30.92
C PHE A 33 -4.32 3.08 32.42
N GLY A 34 -3.42 2.67 33.34
CA GLY A 34 -3.70 2.72 34.79
C GLY A 34 -4.89 1.88 35.24
N GLY A 35 -5.16 0.76 34.55
CA GLY A 35 -6.30 -0.11 34.80
C GLY A 35 -7.58 0.29 34.05
N ASN A 36 -7.63 1.44 33.37
CA ASN A 36 -8.75 1.82 32.52
C ASN A 36 -8.74 1.04 31.21
N SER A 37 -9.93 0.70 30.69
CA SER A 37 -10.02 0.16 29.34
C SER A 37 -9.79 1.25 28.28
N PRO A 38 -9.25 0.91 27.08
CA PRO A 38 -9.11 1.86 25.98
C PRO A 38 -10.42 2.57 25.63
N PHE A 39 -11.56 1.90 25.78
CA PHE A 39 -12.87 2.52 25.58
C PHE A 39 -13.23 3.55 26.63
N ALA A 40 -12.89 3.32 27.91
CA ALA A 40 -13.11 4.29 28.96
C ALA A 40 -12.27 5.55 28.72
N VAL A 41 -11.01 5.37 28.29
CA VAL A 41 -10.13 6.49 27.90
C VAL A 41 -10.69 7.21 26.67
N LEU A 42 -11.14 6.48 25.63
CA LEU A 42 -11.77 7.06 24.44
C LEU A 42 -13.01 7.88 24.80
N TRP A 43 -13.83 7.38 25.71
CA TRP A 43 -15.00 8.11 26.21
C TRP A 43 -14.60 9.42 26.90
N LYS A 44 -13.57 9.36 27.77
CA LYS A 44 -13.02 10.56 28.43
C LYS A 44 -12.44 11.58 27.42
N VAL A 45 -11.82 11.11 26.33
CA VAL A 45 -11.33 11.98 25.24
C VAL A 45 -12.50 12.68 24.55
N ILE A 46 -13.58 11.95 24.21
CA ILE A 46 -14.76 12.50 23.53
C ILE A 46 -15.51 13.48 24.42
N THR A 47 -15.68 13.16 25.71
CA THR A 47 -16.38 14.01 26.70
C THR A 47 -15.53 15.12 27.25
N GLN A 48 -14.27 15.24 26.85
CA GLN A 48 -13.30 16.22 27.37
C GLN A 48 -13.19 16.22 28.91
N ASP A 49 -13.18 15.00 29.51
CA ASP A 49 -13.15 14.81 30.95
C ASP A 49 -11.91 15.48 31.55
N PRO A 50 -12.04 16.38 32.57
CA PRO A 50 -10.90 17.04 33.21
C PRO A 50 -9.93 16.08 33.92
N GLN A 51 -10.38 14.86 34.26
CA GLN A 51 -9.54 13.83 34.90
C GLN A 51 -8.74 13.00 33.88
N LEU A 52 -8.85 13.29 32.58
CA LEU A 52 -8.09 12.59 31.53
C LEU A 52 -6.61 12.97 31.62
N GLN A 53 -5.75 11.98 31.78
CA GLN A 53 -4.30 12.18 31.71
C GLN A 53 -3.89 12.49 30.26
N LEU A 54 -3.06 13.51 30.07
CA LEU A 54 -2.55 13.89 28.74
C LEU A 54 -1.79 12.76 28.05
N SER A 55 -1.05 11.95 28.81
CA SER A 55 -0.38 10.74 28.33
C SER A 55 -1.34 9.72 27.74
N ASP A 56 -2.46 9.46 28.45
CA ASP A 56 -3.47 8.51 27.99
C ASP A 56 -4.15 8.98 26.69
N LYS A 57 -4.48 10.28 26.63
CA LYS A 57 -5.01 10.90 25.41
C LYS A 57 -4.03 10.74 24.24
N TYR A 58 -2.78 11.10 24.44
CA TYR A 58 -1.74 11.05 23.42
C TYR A 58 -1.54 9.59 22.90
N ILE A 59 -1.36 8.64 23.82
CA ILE A 59 -1.14 7.24 23.45
C ILE A 59 -2.36 6.65 22.71
N LEU A 60 -3.56 6.93 23.19
CA LEU A 60 -4.76 6.38 22.57
C LEU A 60 -5.06 7.04 21.21
N TRP A 61 -5.08 8.38 21.20
CA TRP A 61 -5.57 9.15 20.04
C TRP A 61 -4.48 9.31 18.96
N ASP A 62 -3.29 9.78 19.35
CA ASP A 62 -2.26 10.13 18.39
C ASP A 62 -1.36 8.95 18.02
N VAL A 63 -1.20 7.95 18.92
CA VAL A 63 -0.37 6.77 18.63
C VAL A 63 -1.22 5.59 18.15
N ARG A 64 -2.16 5.08 18.97
CA ARG A 64 -2.88 3.83 18.63
C ARG A 64 -3.93 4.04 17.53
N LEU A 65 -4.81 5.01 17.68
CA LEU A 65 -5.90 5.26 16.71
C LEU A 65 -5.35 5.71 15.36
N SER A 66 -4.42 6.66 15.34
CA SER A 66 -3.82 7.14 14.09
C SER A 66 -3.13 6.01 13.34
N ARG A 67 -2.45 5.09 14.04
CA ARG A 67 -1.79 3.94 13.46
C ARG A 67 -2.77 2.90 12.89
N ILE A 68 -3.86 2.61 13.61
CA ILE A 68 -4.94 1.73 13.10
C ILE A 68 -5.53 2.31 11.82
N VAL A 69 -5.84 3.60 11.81
CA VAL A 69 -6.37 4.27 10.61
C VAL A 69 -5.36 4.22 9.46
N MET A 70 -4.08 4.45 9.74
CA MET A 70 -3.03 4.34 8.72
C MET A 70 -2.94 2.92 8.14
N ALA A 71 -3.00 1.88 8.99
CA ALA A 71 -2.99 0.48 8.54
C ALA A 71 -4.18 0.18 7.61
N VAL A 72 -5.37 0.65 7.97
CA VAL A 72 -6.58 0.51 7.16
C VAL A 72 -6.42 1.17 5.79
N LEU A 73 -5.96 2.43 5.77
CA LEU A 73 -5.82 3.21 4.54
C LEU A 73 -4.74 2.65 3.61
N VAL A 74 -3.55 2.38 4.14
CA VAL A 74 -2.42 1.83 3.37
C VAL A 74 -2.76 0.43 2.85
N GLY A 75 -3.31 -0.44 3.70
CA GLY A 75 -3.71 -1.78 3.30
C GLY A 75 -4.76 -1.78 2.18
N SER A 76 -5.79 -0.91 2.30
CA SER A 76 -6.79 -0.71 1.25
C SER A 76 -6.17 -0.27 -0.06
N MET A 77 -5.31 0.75 -0.03
CA MET A 77 -4.69 1.32 -1.23
C MET A 77 -3.76 0.32 -1.93
N LEU A 78 -2.91 -0.38 -1.19
CA LEU A 78 -2.00 -1.38 -1.75
C LEU A 78 -2.77 -2.55 -2.40
N ALA A 79 -3.83 -3.05 -1.75
CA ALA A 79 -4.61 -4.15 -2.29
C ALA A 79 -5.43 -3.75 -3.53
N VAL A 80 -6.04 -2.55 -3.53
CA VAL A 80 -6.78 -2.03 -4.69
C VAL A 80 -5.84 -1.76 -5.86
N SER A 81 -4.67 -1.15 -5.61
CA SER A 81 -3.67 -0.90 -6.65
C SER A 81 -3.18 -2.21 -7.28
N GLY A 82 -2.86 -3.21 -6.45
CA GLY A 82 -2.49 -4.55 -6.93
C GLY A 82 -3.58 -5.19 -7.78
N THR A 83 -4.83 -5.12 -7.33
CA THR A 83 -5.98 -5.63 -8.10
C THR A 83 -6.10 -4.96 -9.46
N ALA A 84 -5.99 -3.63 -9.52
CA ALA A 84 -6.10 -2.88 -10.77
C ALA A 84 -4.95 -3.21 -11.74
N LEU A 85 -3.71 -3.32 -11.21
CA LEU A 85 -2.54 -3.71 -12.01
C LEU A 85 -2.67 -5.14 -12.54
N GLN A 86 -3.11 -6.09 -11.70
CA GLN A 86 -3.31 -7.48 -12.14
C GLN A 86 -4.37 -7.59 -13.25
N GLY A 87 -5.41 -6.75 -13.22
CA GLY A 87 -6.40 -6.65 -14.30
C GLY A 87 -5.82 -6.04 -15.57
N LEU A 88 -5.04 -4.99 -15.43
CA LEU A 88 -4.39 -4.31 -16.55
C LEU A 88 -3.40 -5.22 -17.28
N PHE A 89 -2.52 -5.89 -16.51
CA PHE A 89 -1.46 -6.75 -17.04
C PHE A 89 -1.94 -8.15 -17.40
N LYS A 90 -3.20 -8.50 -17.08
CA LYS A 90 -3.73 -9.88 -17.20
C LYS A 90 -2.81 -10.92 -16.53
N ASN A 91 -2.09 -10.49 -15.54
CA ASN A 91 -1.10 -11.28 -14.82
C ASN A 91 -1.41 -11.24 -13.33
N PRO A 92 -1.73 -12.38 -12.69
CA PRO A 92 -2.02 -12.44 -11.27
C PRO A 92 -0.85 -12.04 -10.36
N LEU A 93 0.35 -11.98 -10.89
CA LEU A 93 1.57 -11.64 -10.17
C LEU A 93 1.96 -10.16 -10.31
N ALA A 94 1.23 -9.37 -11.12
CA ALA A 94 1.54 -7.97 -11.33
C ALA A 94 1.30 -7.15 -10.05
N THR A 95 2.36 -6.46 -9.60
CA THR A 95 2.36 -5.55 -8.44
C THR A 95 3.08 -4.25 -8.78
N GLY A 96 2.97 -3.25 -7.91
CA GLY A 96 3.71 -2.00 -8.05
C GLY A 96 5.24 -2.19 -8.09
N ASP A 97 5.73 -3.22 -7.41
CA ASP A 97 7.16 -3.55 -7.36
C ASP A 97 7.70 -3.98 -8.75
N LEU A 98 6.92 -4.80 -9.48
CA LEU A 98 7.32 -5.29 -10.80
C LEU A 98 7.35 -4.20 -11.88
N ILE A 99 6.62 -3.11 -11.68
CA ILE A 99 6.60 -1.98 -12.61
C ILE A 99 7.50 -0.82 -12.15
N GLY A 100 8.36 -1.06 -11.16
CA GLY A 100 9.40 -0.11 -10.75
C GLY A 100 8.93 1.01 -9.81
N LEU A 101 7.68 1.01 -9.32
CA LEU A 101 7.18 2.06 -8.43
C LEU A 101 7.95 2.09 -7.11
N THR A 102 8.08 0.95 -6.46
CA THR A 102 8.76 0.85 -5.17
C THR A 102 10.26 1.09 -5.30
N SER A 103 10.91 0.59 -6.35
CA SER A 103 12.35 0.82 -6.57
C SER A 103 12.67 2.29 -6.82
N GLY A 104 11.83 3.00 -7.58
CA GLY A 104 11.96 4.44 -7.79
C GLY A 104 11.77 5.22 -6.47
N ALA A 105 10.81 4.83 -5.65
CA ALA A 105 10.61 5.42 -4.32
C ALA A 105 11.81 5.18 -3.42
N THR A 106 12.32 3.95 -3.37
CA THR A 106 13.50 3.55 -2.59
C THR A 106 14.75 4.31 -3.01
N LEU A 107 14.99 4.45 -4.30
CA LEU A 107 16.12 5.21 -4.82
C LEU A 107 16.08 6.67 -4.36
N MET A 108 14.95 7.35 -4.53
CA MET A 108 14.83 8.75 -4.15
C MET A 108 14.82 8.95 -2.62
N ALA A 109 14.30 8.00 -1.86
CA ALA A 109 14.46 7.99 -0.40
C ALA A 109 15.93 7.84 0.00
N ALA A 110 16.67 6.94 -0.64
CA ALA A 110 18.10 6.76 -0.41
C ALA A 110 18.91 8.02 -0.74
N ILE A 111 18.61 8.68 -1.87
CA ILE A 111 19.20 9.98 -2.21
C ILE A 111 18.91 11.01 -1.12
N ALA A 112 17.67 11.08 -0.63
CA ALA A 112 17.29 12.03 0.42
C ALA A 112 17.96 11.74 1.77
N ILE A 113 18.16 10.47 2.14
CA ILE A 113 18.82 10.09 3.39
C ILE A 113 20.34 10.33 3.30
N VAL A 114 20.98 9.86 2.24
CA VAL A 114 22.46 9.87 2.12
C VAL A 114 22.97 11.25 1.73
N LEU A 115 22.43 11.83 0.66
CA LEU A 115 22.89 13.12 0.11
C LEU A 115 22.12 14.30 0.73
N GLY A 116 20.87 14.10 1.11
CA GLY A 116 20.03 15.17 1.67
C GLY A 116 20.51 15.66 3.04
N SER A 117 21.28 14.88 3.78
CA SER A 117 21.85 15.28 5.07
C SER A 117 22.67 16.59 4.97
N SER A 118 23.38 16.79 3.86
CA SER A 118 24.19 17.99 3.60
C SER A 118 23.36 19.25 3.30
N PHE A 119 22.13 19.09 2.80
CA PHE A 119 21.25 20.20 2.41
C PHE A 119 20.09 20.41 3.40
N ARG A 120 19.87 19.46 4.31
CA ARG A 120 18.74 19.47 5.23
C ARG A 120 18.70 20.74 6.09
N ALA A 121 19.84 21.24 6.52
CA ALA A 121 19.95 22.45 7.33
C ALA A 121 19.46 23.74 6.64
N TYR A 122 19.45 23.76 5.30
CA TYR A 122 19.00 24.90 4.50
C TYR A 122 17.53 24.87 4.15
N LEU A 123 16.82 23.77 4.48
CA LEU A 123 15.41 23.60 4.17
C LEU A 123 14.53 24.07 5.33
N PRO A 124 13.31 24.59 5.07
CA PRO A 124 12.33 24.86 6.12
C PRO A 124 12.04 23.61 6.94
N GLU A 125 11.81 23.75 8.25
CA GLU A 125 11.59 22.63 9.17
C GLU A 125 10.49 21.66 8.68
N ALA A 126 9.38 22.19 8.18
CA ALA A 126 8.28 21.40 7.64
C ALA A 126 8.71 20.46 6.48
N VAL A 127 9.66 20.91 5.65
CA VAL A 127 10.22 20.13 4.54
C VAL A 127 11.25 19.12 5.06
N GLN A 128 12.04 19.48 6.08
CA GLN A 128 13.02 18.58 6.68
C GLN A 128 12.38 17.28 7.22
N PHE A 129 11.23 17.40 7.88
CA PHE A 129 10.48 16.24 8.38
C PHE A 129 9.86 15.37 7.28
N SER A 130 9.54 16.00 6.14
CA SER A 130 8.84 15.33 5.03
C SER A 130 9.77 14.96 3.88
N LEU A 131 11.05 15.31 3.94
CA LEU A 131 11.98 15.22 2.80
C LEU A 131 12.06 13.82 2.21
N VAL A 132 12.28 12.81 3.05
CA VAL A 132 12.40 11.40 2.62
C VAL A 132 11.10 10.93 1.98
N GLY A 133 9.96 11.20 2.64
CA GLY A 133 8.65 10.80 2.13
C GLY A 133 8.30 11.49 0.80
N LEU A 134 8.52 12.81 0.70
CA LEU A 134 8.30 13.56 -0.55
C LEU A 134 9.22 13.07 -1.67
N SER A 135 10.49 12.83 -1.37
CA SER A 135 11.44 12.28 -2.35
C SER A 135 11.00 10.90 -2.82
N ALA A 136 10.59 10.02 -1.91
CA ALA A 136 10.07 8.69 -2.24
C ALA A 136 8.81 8.78 -3.14
N PHE A 137 7.88 9.68 -2.81
CA PHE A 137 6.68 9.91 -3.63
C PHE A 137 7.05 10.35 -5.05
N VAL A 138 7.92 11.36 -5.17
CA VAL A 138 8.41 11.85 -6.46
C VAL A 138 9.14 10.74 -7.22
N GLY A 139 9.97 9.93 -6.53
CA GLY A 139 10.67 8.80 -7.11
C GLY A 139 9.73 7.75 -7.71
N ALA A 140 8.65 7.41 -7.00
CA ALA A 140 7.62 6.50 -7.50
C ALA A 140 6.95 7.05 -8.77
N LEU A 141 6.57 8.32 -8.76
CA LEU A 141 5.92 8.97 -9.91
C LEU A 141 6.87 9.07 -11.12
N LEU A 142 8.12 9.47 -10.91
CA LEU A 142 9.12 9.55 -11.98
C LEU A 142 9.42 8.19 -12.59
N SER A 143 9.61 7.18 -11.76
CA SER A 143 9.80 5.80 -12.23
C SER A 143 8.64 5.35 -13.10
N MET A 144 7.40 5.56 -12.64
CA MET A 144 6.21 5.18 -13.40
C MET A 144 6.06 5.98 -14.69
N LEU A 145 6.39 7.27 -14.66
CA LEU A 145 6.38 8.11 -15.87
C LEU A 145 7.37 7.61 -16.91
N LEU A 146 8.58 7.21 -16.49
CA LEU A 146 9.59 6.63 -17.36
C LEU A 146 9.12 5.30 -17.94
N VAL A 147 8.61 4.38 -17.12
CA VAL A 147 8.04 3.10 -17.57
C VAL A 147 6.94 3.34 -18.60
N TYR A 148 6.00 4.24 -18.29
CA TYR A 148 4.88 4.53 -19.19
C TYR A 148 5.34 5.14 -20.53
N ARG A 149 6.28 6.11 -20.49
CA ARG A 149 6.81 6.76 -21.71
C ARG A 149 7.56 5.78 -22.61
N ILE A 150 8.45 4.97 -22.05
CA ILE A 150 9.23 3.98 -22.82
C ILE A 150 8.31 2.92 -23.44
N SER A 151 7.23 2.56 -22.75
CA SER A 151 6.30 1.51 -23.18
C SER A 151 5.16 2.01 -24.10
N THR A 152 5.11 3.32 -24.36
CA THR A 152 4.07 3.94 -25.17
C THR A 152 4.67 4.50 -26.46
N SER A 153 4.20 3.99 -27.61
CA SER A 153 4.59 4.48 -28.93
C SER A 153 3.36 4.75 -29.76
N SER A 154 3.33 5.87 -30.49
CA SER A 154 2.19 6.28 -31.36
C SER A 154 0.84 6.24 -30.66
N GLY A 155 0.79 6.63 -29.38
CA GLY A 155 -0.43 6.67 -28.57
C GLY A 155 -0.96 5.32 -28.11
N LYS A 156 -0.22 4.22 -28.34
CA LYS A 156 -0.56 2.87 -27.90
C LYS A 156 0.45 2.39 -26.85
N THR A 157 -0.06 1.95 -25.71
CA THR A 157 0.75 1.44 -24.60
C THR A 157 0.84 -0.08 -24.67
N ASN A 158 2.07 -0.59 -24.75
CA ASN A 158 2.33 -2.03 -24.71
C ASN A 158 2.55 -2.49 -23.27
N VAL A 159 1.64 -3.29 -22.77
CA VAL A 159 1.63 -3.79 -21.39
C VAL A 159 2.81 -4.70 -21.08
N VAL A 160 3.26 -5.52 -22.05
CA VAL A 160 4.44 -6.38 -21.90
C VAL A 160 5.71 -5.54 -21.79
N MET A 161 5.84 -4.52 -22.65
CA MET A 161 6.96 -3.57 -22.57
C MET A 161 6.98 -2.82 -21.23
N MET A 162 5.81 -2.51 -20.65
CA MET A 162 5.76 -1.89 -19.32
C MET A 162 6.38 -2.78 -18.24
N LEU A 163 6.09 -4.08 -18.25
CA LEU A 163 6.69 -5.03 -17.30
C LEU A 163 8.20 -5.14 -17.51
N LEU A 164 8.66 -5.30 -18.74
CA LEU A 164 10.09 -5.42 -19.06
C LEU A 164 10.86 -4.14 -18.68
N THR A 165 10.29 -2.98 -19.03
CA THR A 165 10.87 -1.67 -18.66
C THR A 165 10.88 -1.49 -17.14
N GLY A 166 9.81 -1.92 -16.45
CA GLY A 166 9.73 -1.90 -14.98
C GLY A 166 10.85 -2.71 -14.34
N VAL A 167 11.12 -3.93 -14.84
CA VAL A 167 12.24 -4.77 -14.37
C VAL A 167 13.59 -4.08 -14.60
N ALA A 168 13.80 -3.49 -15.77
CA ALA A 168 15.05 -2.77 -16.08
C ALA A 168 15.25 -1.55 -15.17
N ILE A 169 14.21 -0.74 -14.97
CA ILE A 169 14.26 0.43 -14.06
C ILE A 169 14.48 -0.02 -12.62
N THR A 170 13.87 -1.13 -12.21
CA THR A 170 14.08 -1.71 -10.88
C THR A 170 15.55 -2.13 -10.68
N ALA A 171 16.15 -2.80 -11.67
CA ALA A 171 17.56 -3.20 -11.60
C ALA A 171 18.50 -1.99 -11.50
N ILE A 172 18.27 -0.95 -12.32
CA ILE A 172 19.04 0.30 -12.27
C ILE A 172 18.85 0.99 -10.90
N GLY A 173 17.60 1.11 -10.43
CA GLY A 173 17.27 1.71 -9.15
C GLY A 173 17.98 1.02 -7.98
N PHE A 174 17.94 -0.31 -7.93
CA PHE A 174 18.66 -1.07 -6.90
C PHE A 174 20.17 -0.96 -7.01
N SER A 175 20.73 -0.89 -8.22
CA SER A 175 22.17 -0.71 -8.40
C SER A 175 22.65 0.65 -7.86
N ILE A 176 21.91 1.73 -8.17
CA ILE A 176 22.24 3.06 -7.65
C ILE A 176 22.01 3.13 -6.13
N THR A 177 20.92 2.53 -5.63
CA THR A 177 20.66 2.44 -4.19
C THR A 177 21.77 1.68 -3.48
N GLY A 178 22.26 0.57 -4.06
CA GLY A 178 23.40 -0.20 -3.55
C GLY A 178 24.69 0.63 -3.49
N PHE A 179 24.95 1.45 -4.50
CA PHE A 179 26.08 2.40 -4.47
C PHE A 179 25.91 3.44 -3.34
N LEU A 180 24.70 3.99 -3.15
CA LEU A 180 24.45 4.93 -2.07
C LEU A 180 24.63 4.28 -0.68
N ILE A 181 24.19 3.03 -0.52
CA ILE A 181 24.43 2.24 0.70
C ILE A 181 25.94 2.06 0.95
N TYR A 182 26.71 1.76 -0.08
CA TYR A 182 28.16 1.56 0.03
C TYR A 182 28.90 2.81 0.53
N ILE A 183 28.46 4.02 0.13
CA ILE A 183 29.07 5.29 0.55
C ILE A 183 28.44 5.90 1.80
N SER A 184 27.38 5.28 2.34
CA SER A 184 26.63 5.81 3.49
C SER A 184 27.39 5.65 4.81
N LYS A 185 27.09 6.52 5.78
CA LYS A 185 27.54 6.38 7.16
C LYS A 185 26.63 5.38 7.92
N ASP A 186 27.10 4.90 9.07
CA ASP A 186 26.36 3.88 9.85
C ASP A 186 24.95 4.32 10.26
N ASP A 187 24.77 5.58 10.63
CA ASP A 187 23.46 6.17 10.95
C ASP A 187 22.52 6.17 9.73
N GLN A 188 23.03 6.59 8.57
CA GLN A 188 22.29 6.59 7.30
C GLN A 188 21.96 5.18 6.84
N LEU A 189 22.88 4.23 7.00
CA LEU A 189 22.66 2.82 6.68
C LEU A 189 21.53 2.23 7.52
N ARG A 190 21.52 2.55 8.83
CA ARG A 190 20.43 2.14 9.72
C ARG A 190 19.10 2.73 9.29
N ASP A 191 19.04 4.02 9.00
CA ASP A 191 17.82 4.69 8.57
C ASP A 191 17.28 4.12 7.25
N LEU A 192 18.17 3.85 6.27
CA LEU A 192 17.82 3.19 5.01
C LEU A 192 17.25 1.78 5.23
N THR A 193 17.86 1.02 6.13
CA THR A 193 17.43 -0.34 6.43
C THR A 193 16.03 -0.35 7.04
N PHE A 194 15.78 0.48 8.05
CA PHE A 194 14.45 0.58 8.66
C PHE A 194 13.40 1.13 7.69
N TRP A 195 13.77 2.11 6.86
CA TRP A 195 12.84 2.65 5.87
C TRP A 195 12.44 1.59 4.83
N ASN A 196 13.40 0.79 4.34
CA ASN A 196 13.14 -0.30 3.39
C ASN A 196 12.29 -1.44 3.95
N LEU A 197 12.34 -1.66 5.26
CA LEU A 197 11.54 -2.70 5.92
C LEU A 197 10.08 -2.24 6.16
N GLY A 198 9.80 -0.95 6.02
CA GLY A 198 8.48 -0.37 6.21
C GLY A 198 8.02 -0.33 7.66
N SER A 199 7.31 0.72 8.03
CA SER A 199 6.77 0.90 9.38
C SER A 199 5.53 1.79 9.37
N LEU A 200 4.57 1.49 10.24
CA LEU A 200 3.41 2.34 10.51
C LEU A 200 3.56 3.13 11.83
N ALA A 201 4.70 3.01 12.52
CA ALA A 201 4.93 3.67 13.80
C ALA A 201 4.91 5.21 13.71
N ALA A 202 5.28 5.77 12.55
CA ALA A 202 5.26 7.22 12.30
C ALA A 202 3.89 7.74 11.81
N ALA A 203 2.80 7.05 12.13
CA ALA A 203 1.44 7.47 11.79
C ALA A 203 1.10 8.81 12.47
N THR A 204 0.46 9.69 11.72
CA THR A 204 -0.11 10.96 12.22
C THR A 204 -1.43 11.24 11.54
N TRP A 205 -2.28 12.05 12.16
CA TRP A 205 -3.57 12.42 11.56
C TRP A 205 -3.41 13.17 10.24
N THR A 206 -2.38 14.01 10.10
CA THR A 206 -2.08 14.71 8.84
C THR A 206 -1.78 13.74 7.71
N LYS A 207 -0.94 12.73 7.95
CA LYS A 207 -0.65 11.67 6.95
C LYS A 207 -1.91 10.88 6.62
N ASN A 208 -2.72 10.55 7.62
CA ASN A 208 -3.98 9.84 7.44
C ASN A 208 -4.98 10.62 6.59
N LEU A 209 -5.07 11.93 6.75
CA LEU A 209 -5.93 12.79 5.92
C LEU A 209 -5.47 12.76 4.44
N VAL A 210 -4.16 12.84 4.18
CA VAL A 210 -3.63 12.72 2.81
C VAL A 210 -3.94 11.35 2.22
N LEU A 211 -3.68 10.27 2.97
CA LEU A 211 -4.00 8.90 2.55
C LEU A 211 -5.49 8.72 2.26
N LEU A 212 -6.36 9.24 3.13
CA LEU A 212 -7.82 9.19 2.95
C LEU A 212 -8.23 9.93 1.67
N PHE A 213 -7.70 11.12 1.44
CA PHE A 213 -8.00 11.91 0.23
C PHE A 213 -7.58 11.16 -1.04
N VAL A 214 -6.38 10.60 -1.07
CA VAL A 214 -5.89 9.80 -2.20
C VAL A 214 -6.71 8.52 -2.38
N LEU A 215 -7.08 7.84 -1.28
CA LEU A 215 -7.94 6.66 -1.34
C LEU A 215 -9.32 6.99 -1.94
N LEU A 216 -9.94 8.08 -1.50
CA LEU A 216 -11.26 8.50 -2.01
C LEU A 216 -11.22 8.83 -3.51
N ILE A 217 -10.25 9.63 -3.95
CA ILE A 217 -10.07 9.93 -5.38
C ILE A 217 -9.88 8.62 -6.17
N SER A 218 -9.01 7.75 -5.67
CA SER A 218 -8.70 6.49 -6.34
C SER A 218 -9.92 5.55 -6.39
N TYR A 219 -10.69 5.51 -5.33
CA TYR A 219 -11.93 4.73 -5.25
C TYR A 219 -12.93 5.18 -6.31
N PHE A 220 -13.21 6.49 -6.38
CA PHE A 220 -14.15 7.04 -7.38
C PHE A 220 -13.68 6.81 -8.83
N VAL A 221 -12.36 6.77 -9.07
CA VAL A 221 -11.83 6.52 -10.42
C VAL A 221 -11.81 5.03 -10.76
N LEU A 222 -11.39 4.16 -9.83
CA LEU A 222 -11.16 2.73 -10.13
C LEU A 222 -12.42 1.87 -9.99
N MET A 223 -13.31 2.15 -9.04
CA MET A 223 -14.49 1.28 -8.82
C MET A 223 -15.39 1.16 -10.06
N PRO A 224 -15.67 2.23 -10.83
CA PRO A 224 -16.45 2.11 -12.06
C PRO A 224 -15.76 1.28 -13.17
N LYS A 225 -14.43 1.06 -13.04
CA LYS A 225 -13.64 0.35 -14.07
C LYS A 225 -13.69 -1.18 -13.94
N GLY A 226 -14.36 -1.73 -12.92
CA GLY A 226 -14.45 -3.18 -12.74
C GLY A 226 -15.00 -3.91 -13.96
N LYS A 227 -16.04 -3.37 -14.61
CA LYS A 227 -16.60 -3.93 -15.87
C LYS A 227 -15.61 -3.82 -17.03
N ALA A 228 -14.91 -2.71 -17.15
CA ALA A 228 -13.91 -2.49 -18.19
C ALA A 228 -12.70 -3.44 -18.03
N LEU A 229 -12.26 -3.68 -16.78
CA LEU A 229 -11.23 -4.67 -16.49
C LEU A 229 -11.68 -6.10 -16.82
N ASN A 230 -12.95 -6.46 -16.57
CA ASN A 230 -13.49 -7.76 -16.99
C ASN A 230 -13.44 -7.92 -18.51
N ALA A 231 -13.80 -6.90 -19.27
CA ALA A 231 -13.72 -6.93 -20.73
C ALA A 231 -12.25 -7.02 -21.21
N MET A 232 -11.32 -6.34 -20.55
CA MET A 232 -9.89 -6.46 -20.85
C MET A 232 -9.36 -7.89 -20.71
N MET A 233 -9.95 -8.71 -19.83
CA MET A 233 -9.57 -10.12 -19.70
C MET A 233 -9.85 -10.94 -20.95
N LEU A 234 -10.85 -10.56 -21.76
CA LEU A 234 -11.16 -11.21 -23.03
C LEU A 234 -10.13 -10.88 -24.11
N GLY A 235 -9.56 -9.69 -24.09
CA GLY A 235 -8.61 -9.18 -25.07
C GLY A 235 -8.75 -7.67 -25.24
N GLU A 236 -7.67 -6.99 -25.66
CA GLU A 236 -7.74 -5.54 -25.92
C GLU A 236 -8.65 -5.22 -27.09
N LYS A 237 -8.62 -6.04 -28.16
CA LYS A 237 -9.48 -5.88 -29.33
C LYS A 237 -10.95 -6.09 -28.95
N ASP A 238 -11.25 -7.16 -28.21
CA ASP A 238 -12.61 -7.46 -27.76
C ASP A 238 -13.15 -6.38 -26.84
N ALA A 239 -12.32 -5.86 -25.92
CA ALA A 239 -12.68 -4.73 -25.07
C ALA A 239 -13.01 -3.46 -25.89
N GLN A 240 -12.25 -3.19 -26.97
CA GLN A 240 -12.54 -2.08 -27.88
C GLN A 240 -13.87 -2.28 -28.61
N HIS A 241 -14.17 -3.49 -29.11
CA HIS A 241 -15.45 -3.82 -29.71
C HIS A 241 -16.65 -3.63 -28.76
N LEU A 242 -16.41 -3.83 -27.45
CA LEU A 242 -17.40 -3.54 -26.39
C LEU A 242 -17.49 -2.04 -26.03
N GLY A 243 -16.85 -1.16 -26.81
CA GLY A 243 -16.88 0.31 -26.62
C GLY A 243 -15.95 0.85 -25.53
N ILE A 244 -14.98 0.06 -25.05
CA ILE A 244 -14.05 0.51 -24.03
C ILE A 244 -12.86 1.22 -24.69
N ASN A 245 -12.60 2.46 -24.26
CA ASN A 245 -11.37 3.14 -24.63
C ASN A 245 -10.20 2.57 -23.82
N VAL A 246 -9.52 1.57 -24.41
CA VAL A 246 -8.47 0.78 -23.76
C VAL A 246 -7.28 1.66 -23.34
N GLU A 247 -6.85 2.60 -24.19
CA GLU A 247 -5.70 3.46 -23.88
C GLU A 247 -6.01 4.43 -22.73
N LYS A 248 -7.22 5.00 -22.69
CA LYS A 248 -7.68 5.82 -21.57
C LYS A 248 -7.76 5.02 -20.27
N LEU A 249 -8.24 3.77 -20.35
CA LEU A 249 -8.29 2.87 -19.19
C LEU A 249 -6.89 2.55 -18.66
N LYS A 250 -5.93 2.18 -19.53
CA LYS A 250 -4.54 1.92 -19.19
C LYS A 250 -3.93 3.15 -18.47
N LYS A 251 -4.04 4.32 -19.09
CA LYS A 251 -3.52 5.57 -18.52
C LYS A 251 -4.10 5.88 -17.15
N GLN A 252 -5.43 5.72 -16.97
CA GLN A 252 -6.09 5.98 -15.69
C GLN A 252 -5.60 5.02 -14.60
N ILE A 253 -5.51 3.70 -14.90
CA ILE A 253 -5.02 2.72 -13.93
C ILE A 253 -3.59 3.03 -13.55
N VAL A 254 -2.71 3.29 -14.51
CA VAL A 254 -1.30 3.60 -14.28
C VAL A 254 -1.12 4.83 -13.37
N VAL A 255 -1.81 5.94 -13.68
CA VAL A 255 -1.70 7.17 -12.89
C VAL A 255 -2.23 6.99 -11.48
N ILE A 256 -3.40 6.37 -11.34
CA ILE A 256 -4.03 6.19 -10.02
C ILE A 256 -3.24 5.19 -9.16
N THR A 257 -2.74 4.10 -9.74
CA THR A 257 -1.92 3.15 -8.98
C THR A 257 -0.57 3.73 -8.58
N ALA A 258 0.05 4.56 -9.42
CA ALA A 258 1.25 5.29 -9.05
C ALA A 258 1.00 6.27 -7.90
N LEU A 259 -0.12 6.98 -7.93
CA LEU A 259 -0.52 7.89 -6.85
C LEU A 259 -0.75 7.11 -5.54
N MET A 260 -1.50 5.99 -5.57
CA MET A 260 -1.77 5.16 -4.40
C MET A 260 -0.49 4.57 -3.81
N VAL A 261 0.29 3.85 -4.62
CA VAL A 261 1.51 3.17 -4.14
C VAL A 261 2.55 4.21 -3.71
N GLY A 262 2.75 5.27 -4.49
CA GLY A 262 3.69 6.34 -4.15
C GLY A 262 3.36 7.01 -2.82
N THR A 263 2.08 7.31 -2.54
CA THR A 263 1.66 7.90 -1.26
C THR A 263 1.83 6.90 -0.10
N CYS A 264 1.50 5.61 -0.30
CA CYS A 264 1.73 4.59 0.71
C CYS A 264 3.21 4.49 1.06
N VAL A 265 4.07 4.32 0.05
CA VAL A 265 5.52 4.17 0.26
C VAL A 265 6.14 5.42 0.89
N ALA A 266 5.67 6.60 0.53
CA ALA A 266 6.12 7.87 1.11
C ALA A 266 5.92 7.93 2.64
N PHE A 267 4.83 7.39 3.14
CA PHE A 267 4.46 7.48 4.56
C PHE A 267 4.78 6.23 5.38
N SER A 268 4.81 5.06 4.76
CA SER A 268 5.03 3.78 5.46
C SER A 268 6.32 3.06 5.09
N GLY A 269 7.11 3.60 4.15
CA GLY A 269 8.19 2.84 3.54
C GLY A 269 7.67 1.70 2.65
N ALA A 270 8.55 0.80 2.24
CA ALA A 270 8.21 -0.28 1.35
C ALA A 270 7.43 -1.40 2.09
N ILE A 271 6.17 -1.60 1.73
CA ILE A 271 5.34 -2.70 2.23
C ILE A 271 4.94 -3.56 1.03
N GLY A 272 5.52 -4.75 0.93
CA GLY A 272 5.27 -5.69 -0.16
C GLY A 272 4.12 -6.66 0.12
N PHE A 273 3.79 -7.46 -0.90
CA PHE A 273 2.88 -8.60 -0.87
C PHE A 273 1.39 -8.32 -0.63
N VAL A 274 0.97 -7.25 0.03
CA VAL A 274 -0.45 -6.94 0.27
C VAL A 274 -1.23 -6.87 -1.04
N GLY A 275 -0.69 -6.17 -2.04
CA GLY A 275 -1.27 -6.05 -3.39
C GLY A 275 -1.24 -7.35 -4.22
N LEU A 276 -0.55 -8.38 -3.74
CA LEU A 276 -0.52 -9.69 -4.37
C LEU A 276 -1.46 -10.67 -3.68
N ILE A 277 -1.36 -10.78 -2.35
CA ILE A 277 -2.10 -11.78 -1.55
C ILE A 277 -3.59 -11.54 -1.63
N VAL A 278 -4.04 -10.32 -1.35
CA VAL A 278 -5.46 -9.99 -1.22
C VAL A 278 -6.23 -10.26 -2.52
N PRO A 279 -5.85 -9.70 -3.68
CA PRO A 279 -6.58 -9.97 -4.92
C PRO A 279 -6.48 -11.43 -5.34
N TYR A 280 -5.41 -12.16 -4.98
CA TYR A 280 -5.31 -13.58 -5.26
C TYR A 280 -6.35 -14.38 -4.46
N ILE A 281 -6.43 -14.17 -3.14
CA ILE A 281 -7.43 -14.85 -2.29
C ILE A 281 -8.84 -14.54 -2.80
N LEU A 282 -9.12 -13.28 -3.12
CA LEU A 282 -10.42 -12.88 -3.64
C LEU A 282 -10.76 -13.53 -4.98
N ARG A 283 -9.77 -13.75 -5.86
CA ARG A 283 -9.99 -14.49 -7.12
C ARG A 283 -10.31 -15.97 -6.91
N LEU A 284 -9.80 -16.60 -5.87
CA LEU A 284 -10.20 -17.97 -5.52
C LEU A 284 -11.69 -18.04 -5.17
N LEU A 285 -12.24 -16.98 -4.54
CA LEU A 285 -13.64 -16.92 -4.09
C LEU A 285 -14.58 -16.41 -5.20
N PHE A 286 -14.17 -15.40 -5.96
CA PHE A 286 -15.00 -14.66 -6.91
C PHE A 286 -14.57 -14.83 -8.37
N LYS A 287 -13.65 -15.76 -8.66
CA LYS A 287 -13.01 -15.90 -9.99
C LYS A 287 -12.34 -14.57 -10.36
N SER A 288 -12.22 -14.28 -11.66
CA SER A 288 -11.60 -13.01 -12.13
C SER A 288 -12.65 -11.90 -12.38
N ASN A 289 -13.64 -11.75 -11.51
CA ASN A 289 -14.65 -10.70 -11.65
C ASN A 289 -14.23 -9.43 -10.88
N TYR A 290 -13.64 -8.48 -11.60
CA TYR A 290 -13.13 -7.22 -11.03
C TYR A 290 -14.21 -6.30 -10.46
N TYR A 291 -15.48 -6.46 -10.86
CA TYR A 291 -16.59 -5.74 -10.24
C TYR A 291 -16.73 -6.09 -8.74
N PHE A 292 -16.38 -7.32 -8.36
CA PHE A 292 -16.37 -7.77 -6.97
C PHE A 292 -15.01 -7.56 -6.32
N ILE A 293 -13.93 -7.93 -7.03
CA ILE A 293 -12.58 -7.99 -6.43
C ILE A 293 -12.11 -6.58 -6.05
N LEU A 294 -12.35 -5.54 -6.87
CA LEU A 294 -11.90 -4.18 -6.57
C LEU A 294 -12.42 -3.66 -5.22
N PRO A 295 -13.75 -3.59 -4.95
CA PRO A 295 -14.23 -3.09 -3.68
C PRO A 295 -13.87 -3.99 -2.49
N LEU A 296 -13.88 -5.31 -2.68
CA LEU A 296 -13.48 -6.24 -1.63
C LEU A 296 -11.99 -6.14 -1.30
N SER A 297 -11.14 -5.83 -2.28
CA SER A 297 -9.71 -5.62 -2.04
C SER A 297 -9.45 -4.46 -1.07
N ALA A 298 -10.25 -3.40 -1.08
CA ALA A 298 -10.10 -2.32 -0.11
C ALA A 298 -10.32 -2.83 1.32
N VAL A 299 -11.40 -3.57 1.55
CA VAL A 299 -11.74 -4.08 2.89
C VAL A 299 -10.74 -5.14 3.36
N PHE A 300 -10.46 -6.14 2.52
CA PHE A 300 -9.57 -7.24 2.90
C PHE A 300 -8.10 -6.83 2.93
N GLY A 301 -7.70 -5.80 2.17
CA GLY A 301 -6.38 -5.17 2.28
C GLY A 301 -6.20 -4.47 3.63
N ALA A 302 -7.22 -3.73 4.08
CA ALA A 302 -7.24 -3.14 5.40
C ALA A 302 -7.14 -4.21 6.51
N VAL A 303 -7.94 -5.28 6.41
CA VAL A 303 -7.90 -6.40 7.35
C VAL A 303 -6.51 -7.02 7.43
N LEU A 304 -5.92 -7.37 6.28
CA LEU A 304 -4.60 -8.00 6.22
C LEU A 304 -3.52 -7.13 6.88
N LEU A 305 -3.48 -5.85 6.52
CA LEU A 305 -2.42 -4.97 7.02
C LEU A 305 -2.62 -4.62 8.50
N LEU A 306 -3.86 -4.47 8.96
CA LEU A 306 -4.16 -4.26 10.37
C LEU A 306 -3.78 -5.46 11.23
N VAL A 307 -4.03 -6.69 10.76
CA VAL A 307 -3.60 -7.92 11.41
C VAL A 307 -2.07 -7.96 11.46
N ALA A 308 -1.38 -7.75 10.33
CA ALA A 308 0.07 -7.73 10.28
C ALA A 308 0.67 -6.67 11.22
N ASP A 309 0.10 -5.46 11.26
CA ASP A 309 0.54 -4.41 12.18
C ASP A 309 0.34 -4.76 13.66
N THR A 310 -0.79 -5.40 13.99
CA THR A 310 -1.06 -5.83 15.36
C THR A 310 -0.06 -6.89 15.83
N PHE A 311 0.28 -7.85 14.97
CA PHE A 311 1.33 -8.83 15.25
C PHE A 311 2.72 -8.18 15.32
N SER A 312 3.05 -7.23 14.42
CA SER A 312 4.30 -6.48 14.40
C SER A 312 4.63 -5.84 15.77
N ARG A 313 3.61 -5.31 16.44
CA ARG A 313 3.74 -4.65 17.75
C ARG A 313 3.78 -5.62 18.93
N SER A 314 3.38 -6.88 18.74
CA SER A 314 3.17 -7.81 19.84
C SER A 314 4.29 -8.83 19.99
N ILE A 315 4.88 -9.31 18.87
CA ILE A 315 5.77 -10.47 18.86
C ILE A 315 7.07 -10.21 19.62
N VAL A 316 7.64 -9.01 19.52
CA VAL A 316 8.97 -8.67 20.08
C VAL A 316 8.87 -7.48 21.07
N ALA A 317 7.70 -7.27 21.67
CA ALA A 317 7.49 -6.17 22.61
C ALA A 317 8.55 -6.14 23.72
N PRO A 318 9.09 -4.96 24.13
CA PRO A 318 8.66 -3.61 23.76
C PRO A 318 9.16 -3.09 22.41
N SER A 319 10.06 -3.80 21.72
CA SER A 319 10.50 -3.46 20.37
C SER A 319 9.42 -3.81 19.35
N GLU A 320 9.48 -3.19 18.19
CA GLU A 320 8.54 -3.46 17.10
C GLU A 320 9.26 -4.15 15.92
N LEU A 321 8.64 -5.20 15.37
CA LEU A 321 9.10 -5.77 14.11
C LEU A 321 8.67 -4.86 12.96
N PRO A 322 9.56 -4.56 11.99
CA PRO A 322 9.13 -3.90 10.75
C PRO A 322 8.03 -4.68 10.05
N ILE A 323 6.97 -3.99 9.64
CA ILE A 323 5.77 -4.63 9.09
C ILE A 323 6.03 -5.37 7.78
N GLY A 324 7.02 -4.92 6.99
CA GLY A 324 7.44 -5.55 5.74
C GLY A 324 7.96 -6.98 5.95
N ILE A 325 8.59 -7.27 7.09
CA ILE A 325 9.02 -8.64 7.44
C ILE A 325 7.80 -9.55 7.56
N LEU A 326 6.76 -9.11 8.28
CA LEU A 326 5.55 -9.92 8.47
C LEU A 326 4.78 -10.10 7.16
N THR A 327 4.61 -9.03 6.38
CA THR A 327 3.93 -9.14 5.09
C THR A 327 4.69 -10.03 4.11
N ALA A 328 6.03 -10.04 4.15
CA ALA A 328 6.84 -10.94 3.36
C ALA A 328 6.74 -12.40 3.83
N LEU A 329 6.75 -12.66 5.14
CA LEU A 329 6.56 -13.99 5.71
C LEU A 329 5.16 -14.56 5.41
N MET A 330 4.14 -13.71 5.38
CA MET A 330 2.78 -14.11 4.98
C MET A 330 2.68 -14.30 3.46
N GLY A 331 3.36 -13.45 2.69
CA GLY A 331 3.26 -13.39 1.23
C GLY A 331 4.05 -14.47 0.51
N GLY A 332 5.25 -14.77 0.97
CA GLY A 332 6.14 -15.76 0.35
C GLY A 332 5.50 -17.15 0.18
N PRO A 333 4.94 -17.75 1.23
CA PRO A 333 4.25 -19.04 1.12
C PRO A 333 3.04 -19.00 0.18
N VAL A 334 2.26 -17.92 0.22
CA VAL A 334 1.11 -17.73 -0.69
C VAL A 334 1.60 -17.66 -2.14
N PHE A 335 2.68 -16.91 -2.38
CA PHE A 335 3.27 -16.79 -3.71
C PHE A 335 3.78 -18.13 -4.25
N ILE A 336 4.46 -18.93 -3.42
CA ILE A 336 4.90 -20.29 -3.77
C ILE A 336 3.68 -21.17 -4.10
N ALA A 337 2.63 -21.11 -3.29
CA ALA A 337 1.39 -21.87 -3.54
C ALA A 337 0.74 -21.48 -4.88
N ILE A 338 0.77 -20.19 -5.25
CA ILE A 338 0.31 -19.71 -6.56
C ILE A 338 1.10 -20.36 -7.69
N LEU A 339 2.43 -20.35 -7.61
CA LEU A 339 3.30 -20.92 -8.63
C LEU A 339 3.10 -22.43 -8.78
N MET A 340 2.98 -23.15 -7.66
CA MET A 340 2.71 -24.61 -7.67
C MET A 340 1.37 -24.96 -8.32
N LYS A 341 0.34 -24.15 -8.10
CA LYS A 341 -0.97 -24.35 -8.72
C LYS A 341 -0.92 -24.13 -10.24
N HIS A 342 -0.21 -23.12 -10.70
CA HIS A 342 -0.04 -22.86 -12.15
C HIS A 342 0.80 -23.94 -12.84
N LYS A 343 1.81 -24.50 -12.17
CA LYS A 343 2.60 -25.63 -12.72
C LYS A 343 1.75 -26.86 -13.02
N LYS A 344 0.67 -27.09 -12.28
CA LYS A 344 -0.24 -28.23 -12.51
C LYS A 344 -1.23 -28.00 -13.67
N SER A 345 -1.33 -26.77 -14.18
CA SER A 345 -2.21 -26.39 -15.30
C SER A 345 -1.48 -26.23 -16.64
N LEU A 346 -0.16 -26.38 -16.64
CA LEU A 346 0.73 -26.52 -17.81
C LEU A 346 1.00 -27.99 -18.08
#